data_79f41343777ee85a7c60c8d607d63846
#
_entry.id   79f41343777ee85a7c60c8d607d63846
#
_cell.length_a   1.000
_cell.length_b   1.000
_cell.length_c   1.000
_cell.angle_alpha   90.00
_cell.angle_beta   90.00
_cell.angle_gamma   90.00
#
_symmetry.space_group_name_H-M   'P 1'
#
loop_
_entity.id
_entity.type
_entity.pdbx_description
1 polymer ?
#
loop_
_entity_poly.entity_id
_entity_poly.type
_entity_poly.pdbx_seq_one_letter_code
_entity_poly.pdbx_strand_id
1 'polypeptide(L)'
;MARGINKVILVGNLGSDPEVRYMPNGDAVANISLATTESWKDKQSGEKQERTEWHRVVMFRRLCEIAGEYLKKGSQDYIEGKLQTRKWQDKNGN
;
A
#
# COMPACT_ATOMS: atom_id res chain seq x y z
N MET A 1 -9.27 -24.66 7.01
CA MET A 1 -9.80 -24.34 5.67
C MET A 1 -10.27 -22.89 5.63
N ALA A 2 -9.88 -22.16 4.61
CA ALA A 2 -10.30 -20.77 4.46
C ALA A 2 -11.69 -20.70 3.85
N ARG A 3 -12.51 -19.80 4.39
CA ARG A 3 -13.83 -19.50 3.84
C ARG A 3 -13.89 -18.01 3.51
N GLY A 4 -14.51 -17.70 2.39
CA GLY A 4 -14.64 -16.34 1.94
C GLY A 4 -13.46 -15.89 1.09
N ILE A 5 -13.53 -14.66 0.65
CA ILE A 5 -12.52 -14.06 -0.22
C ILE A 5 -12.01 -12.80 0.47
N ASN A 6 -10.69 -12.68 0.55
CA ASN A 6 -10.05 -11.46 1.01
C ASN A 6 -9.01 -11.06 -0.02
N LYS A 7 -9.41 -10.20 -0.93
CA LYS A 7 -8.57 -9.79 -2.05
C LYS A 7 -8.68 -8.31 -2.30
N VAL A 8 -7.55 -7.64 -2.43
CA VAL A 8 -7.47 -6.22 -2.72
C VAL A 8 -6.64 -6.04 -3.97
N ILE A 9 -7.12 -5.21 -4.87
CA ILE A 9 -6.38 -4.84 -6.08
C ILE A 9 -6.20 -3.33 -6.06
N LEU A 10 -4.96 -2.89 -6.18
CA LEU A 10 -4.61 -1.48 -6.21
C LEU A 10 -3.72 -1.20 -7.42
N VAL A 11 -4.03 -0.13 -8.14
CA VAL A 11 -3.16 0.40 -9.18
C VAL A 11 -2.95 1.87 -8.86
N GLY A 12 -1.72 2.24 -8.61
CA GLY A 12 -1.44 3.62 -8.24
C GLY A 12 0.04 3.94 -8.36
N ASN A 13 0.42 5.06 -7.77
CA ASN A 13 1.80 5.54 -7.86
C ASN A 13 2.44 5.58 -6.49
N LEU A 14 3.71 5.20 -6.42
CA LEU A 14 4.45 5.24 -5.17
C LEU A 14 4.71 6.67 -4.75
N GLY A 15 4.46 6.96 -3.47
CA GLY A 15 4.73 8.28 -2.90
C GLY A 15 6.18 8.46 -2.46
N SER A 16 6.90 7.35 -2.28
CA SER A 16 8.30 7.36 -1.89
C SER A 16 8.94 6.06 -2.36
N ASP A 17 10.27 6.01 -2.30
CA ASP A 17 10.97 4.75 -2.56
C ASP A 17 10.57 3.70 -1.53
N PRO A 18 10.55 2.41 -1.90
CA PRO A 18 10.25 1.37 -0.92
C PRO A 18 11.24 1.39 0.26
N GLU A 19 10.69 1.26 1.45
CA GLU A 19 11.51 1.18 2.65
C GLU A 19 11.69 -0.30 3.01
N VAL A 20 12.91 -0.78 2.91
CA VAL A 20 13.24 -2.19 3.15
C VAL A 20 13.89 -2.33 4.52
N ARG A 21 13.38 -3.26 5.32
CA ARG A 21 13.91 -3.59 6.63
C ARG A 21 14.09 -5.10 6.74
N TYR A 22 15.00 -5.50 7.62
CA TYR A 22 15.22 -6.91 7.89
C TYR A 22 14.75 -7.24 9.31
N MET A 23 13.99 -8.32 9.40
CA MET A 23 13.51 -8.81 10.70
C MET A 23 14.63 -9.57 11.41
N PRO A 24 14.54 -9.79 12.75
CA PRO A 24 15.57 -10.53 13.48
C PRO A 24 15.85 -11.93 12.92
N ASN A 25 14.86 -12.55 12.28
CA ASN A 25 15.03 -13.87 11.66
C ASN A 25 15.71 -13.79 10.28
N GLY A 26 16.05 -12.59 9.81
CA GLY A 26 16.70 -12.39 8.53
C GLY A 26 15.76 -12.14 7.35
N ASP A 27 14.45 -12.26 7.53
CA ASP A 27 13.49 -12.02 6.45
C ASP A 27 13.38 -10.54 6.15
N ALA A 28 13.31 -10.21 4.87
CA ALA A 28 13.14 -8.84 4.41
C ALA A 28 11.66 -8.44 4.40
N VAL A 29 11.40 -7.20 4.79
CA VAL A 29 10.06 -6.60 4.77
C VAL A 29 10.16 -5.24 4.12
N ALA A 30 9.29 -4.96 3.16
CA ALA A 30 9.23 -3.64 2.53
C ALA A 30 7.89 -2.99 2.80
N ASN A 31 7.92 -1.70 3.09
CA ASN A 31 6.74 -0.87 3.21
C ASN A 31 6.72 0.11 2.05
N ILE A 32 5.57 0.22 1.39
CA ILE A 32 5.38 1.24 0.37
C ILE A 32 4.10 2.02 0.64
N SER A 33 4.11 3.28 0.24
CA SER A 33 2.92 4.12 0.24
C SER A 33 2.47 4.27 -1.20
N LEU A 34 1.25 3.82 -1.48
CA LEU A 34 0.68 3.83 -2.82
C LEU A 34 -0.49 4.80 -2.86
N ALA A 35 -0.46 5.72 -3.80
CA ALA A 35 -1.53 6.70 -3.97
C ALA A 35 -2.47 6.27 -5.09
N THR A 36 -3.77 6.20 -4.76
CA THR A 36 -4.81 6.07 -5.77
C THR A 36 -5.59 7.36 -5.80
N THR A 37 -5.80 7.91 -7.01
CA THR A 37 -6.45 9.20 -7.16
C THR A 37 -7.72 9.07 -7.98
N GLU A 38 -8.80 9.64 -7.45
CA GLU A 38 -10.05 9.78 -8.18
C GLU A 38 -10.20 11.23 -8.60
N SER A 39 -10.73 11.44 -9.79
CA SER A 39 -11.07 12.78 -10.23
C SER A 39 -12.46 12.78 -10.83
N TRP A 40 -13.19 13.86 -10.60
CA TRP A 40 -14.54 14.02 -11.14
C TRP A 40 -14.80 15.51 -11.32
N LYS A 41 -15.84 15.79 -12.08
CA LYS A 41 -16.28 17.16 -12.29
C LYS A 41 -17.47 17.46 -11.38
N ASP A 42 -17.35 18.52 -10.59
CA ASP A 42 -18.45 18.97 -9.74
C ASP A 42 -19.58 19.46 -10.61
N LYS A 43 -20.79 18.92 -10.39
CA LYS A 43 -21.96 19.28 -11.18
C LYS A 43 -22.41 20.73 -10.95
N GLN A 44 -22.17 21.27 -9.78
CA GLN A 44 -22.61 22.62 -9.44
C GLN A 44 -21.64 23.69 -9.92
N SER A 45 -20.34 23.51 -9.63
CA SER A 45 -19.34 24.51 -9.97
C SER A 45 -18.70 24.28 -11.34
N GLY A 46 -18.76 23.06 -11.85
CA GLY A 46 -18.05 22.67 -13.07
C GLY A 46 -16.56 22.49 -12.87
N GLU A 47 -16.09 22.62 -11.64
CA GLU A 47 -14.68 22.47 -11.35
C GLU A 47 -14.29 21.01 -11.21
N LYS A 48 -13.03 20.74 -11.60
CA LYS A 48 -12.46 19.41 -11.45
C LYS A 48 -12.07 19.19 -9.99
N GLN A 49 -12.57 18.11 -9.42
CA GLN A 49 -12.23 17.70 -8.06
C GLN A 49 -11.34 16.48 -8.08
N GLU A 50 -10.43 16.40 -7.14
CA GLU A 50 -9.56 15.25 -7.00
C GLU A 50 -9.51 14.80 -5.55
N ARG A 51 -9.43 13.49 -5.37
CA ARG A 51 -9.28 12.90 -4.06
C ARG A 51 -8.24 11.78 -4.14
N THR A 52 -7.23 11.88 -3.30
CA THR A 52 -6.17 10.89 -3.23
C THR A 52 -6.29 10.08 -1.95
N GLU A 53 -6.28 8.78 -2.11
CA GLU A 53 -6.24 7.85 -0.98
C GLU A 53 -4.86 7.23 -0.91
N TRP A 54 -4.26 7.25 0.27
CA TRP A 54 -2.95 6.67 0.51
C TRP A 54 -3.08 5.31 1.15
N HIS A 55 -2.49 4.31 0.51
CA HIS A 55 -2.52 2.94 0.99
C HIS A 55 -1.15 2.54 1.47
N ARG A 56 -1.10 1.91 2.65
CA ARG A 56 0.14 1.32 3.14
C ARG A 56 0.16 -0.15 2.75
N VAL A 57 1.19 -0.54 2.02
CA VAL A 57 1.35 -1.90 1.54
C VAL A 57 2.62 -2.48 2.14
N VAL A 58 2.50 -3.69 2.67
CA VAL A 58 3.62 -4.41 3.27
C VAL A 58 3.91 -5.63 2.42
N MET A 59 5.17 -5.78 2.03
CA MET A 59 5.62 -6.92 1.23
C MET A 59 6.69 -7.67 1.99
N PHE A 60 6.69 -9.00 1.84
CA PHE A 60 7.60 -9.87 2.56
C PHE A 60 8.49 -10.65 1.60
N ARG A 61 9.69 -11.00 2.07
CA ARG A 61 10.61 -11.91 1.40
C ARG A 61 10.92 -11.50 -0.05
N ARG A 62 10.68 -12.40 -0.99
CA ARG A 62 11.05 -12.18 -2.39
C ARG A 62 10.34 -10.99 -3.03
N LEU A 63 9.07 -10.75 -2.70
CA LEU A 63 8.37 -9.57 -3.20
C LEU A 63 9.02 -8.29 -2.71
N CYS A 64 9.52 -8.31 -1.48
CA CYS A 64 10.25 -7.19 -0.91
C CYS A 64 11.52 -6.90 -1.70
N GLU A 65 12.28 -7.93 -2.05
CA GLU A 65 13.51 -7.78 -2.82
C GLU A 65 13.22 -7.22 -4.21
N ILE A 66 12.19 -7.73 -4.87
CA ILE A 66 11.77 -7.25 -6.19
C ILE A 66 11.35 -5.78 -6.10
N ALA A 67 10.57 -5.43 -5.09
CA ALA A 67 10.12 -4.05 -4.91
C ALA A 67 11.30 -3.11 -4.70
N GLY A 68 12.25 -3.49 -3.85
CA GLY A 68 13.42 -2.66 -3.59
C GLY A 68 14.30 -2.46 -4.81
N GLU A 69 14.29 -3.41 -5.73
CA GLU A 69 15.12 -3.35 -6.94
C GLU A 69 14.46 -2.56 -8.06
N TYR A 70 13.14 -2.70 -8.24
CA TYR A 70 12.45 -2.18 -9.41
C TYR A 70 11.53 -1.00 -9.15
N LEU A 71 11.04 -0.83 -7.93
CA LEU A 71 10.08 0.22 -7.63
C LEU A 71 10.78 1.48 -7.13
N LYS A 72 10.28 2.62 -7.57
CA LYS A 72 10.82 3.93 -7.19
C LYS A 72 9.68 4.90 -6.93
N LYS A 73 9.98 5.98 -6.20
CA LYS A 73 9.05 7.08 -6.02
C LYS A 73 8.49 7.52 -7.37
N GLY A 74 7.18 7.64 -7.44
CA GLY A 74 6.47 8.09 -8.63
C GLY A 74 6.13 7.00 -9.63
N SER A 75 6.71 5.79 -9.51
CA SER A 75 6.40 4.71 -10.44
C SER A 75 4.99 4.19 -10.21
N GLN A 76 4.36 3.74 -11.30
CA GLN A 76 3.05 3.12 -11.24
C GLN A 76 3.20 1.63 -11.00
N ASP A 77 2.37 1.09 -10.11
CA ASP A 77 2.43 -0.32 -9.78
C ASP A 77 1.03 -0.92 -9.64
N TYR A 78 0.92 -2.16 -10.03
CA TYR A 78 -0.26 -2.99 -9.82
C TYR A 78 0.01 -3.92 -8.65
N ILE A 79 -0.86 -3.84 -7.64
CA ILE A 79 -0.69 -4.63 -6.42
C ILE A 79 -1.93 -5.47 -6.19
N GLU A 80 -1.72 -6.74 -5.92
CA GLU A 80 -2.76 -7.67 -5.53
C GLU A 80 -2.37 -8.27 -4.19
N GLY A 81 -3.26 -8.15 -3.22
CA GLY A 81 -2.98 -8.62 -1.88
C GLY A 81 -4.24 -8.88 -1.09
N LYS A 82 -4.11 -8.85 0.22
CA LYS A 82 -5.22 -9.04 1.13
C LYS A 82 -5.18 -8.00 2.24
N LEU A 83 -6.34 -7.75 2.82
CA LEU A 83 -6.45 -6.89 4.00
C LEU A 83 -6.09 -7.70 5.23
N GLN A 84 -5.29 -7.08 6.09
CA GLN A 84 -4.94 -7.67 7.36
C GLN A 84 -5.07 -6.62 8.45
N THR A 85 -5.87 -6.92 9.45
CA THR A 85 -6.03 -6.03 10.58
C THR A 85 -4.96 -6.33 11.61
N ARG A 86 -4.22 -5.30 12.01
CA ARG A 86 -3.27 -5.40 13.10
C ARG A 86 -3.98 -5.06 14.39
N LYS A 87 -3.88 -5.94 15.37
CA LYS A 87 -4.26 -5.57 16.72
C LYS A 87 -3.16 -4.70 17.28
N TRP A 88 -3.56 -3.54 17.74
CA TRP A 88 -2.66 -2.55 18.27
C TRP A 88 -3.12 -2.19 19.68
N GLN A 89 -2.20 -2.18 20.61
CA GLN A 89 -2.49 -1.87 21.99
C GLN A 89 -1.59 -0.74 22.45
N ASP A 90 -2.18 0.32 22.96
CA ASP A 90 -1.40 1.46 23.41
C ASP A 90 -0.82 1.21 24.81
N LYS A 91 -0.15 2.22 25.36
CA LYS A 91 0.49 2.13 26.68
C LYS A 91 -0.50 1.87 27.80
N ASN A 92 -1.77 2.20 27.57
CA ASN A 92 -2.83 2.04 28.58
C ASN A 92 -3.61 0.74 28.39
N GLY A 93 -3.22 -0.09 27.45
CA GLY A 93 -3.87 -1.35 27.18
C GLY A 93 -5.14 -1.25 26.36
N ASN A 94 -5.33 -0.17 25.64
CA ASN A 94 -6.51 0.04 24.82
C ASN A 94 -6.26 -0.37 23.36
#